data_643fd7df7184eafb08c7f9bd6684eb1d
#
_entry.id   643fd7df7184eafb08c7f9bd6684eb1d
#
_cell.length_a   1.000
_cell.length_b   1.000
_cell.length_c   1.000
_cell.angle_alpha   90.00
_cell.angle_beta   90.00
_cell.angle_gamma   90.00
#
_symmetry.space_group_name_H-M   'P 1'
#
loop_
_entity.id
_entity.type
_entity.pdbx_description
1 polymer ?
#
loop_
_entity_poly.entity_id
_entity_poly.type
_entity_poly.pdbx_seq_one_letter_code
_entity_poly.pdbx_strand_id
1 'polypeptide(L)'
;DTFAAMALPSLPPDRSVLSEPPRDPNSHIVDRRMMRRIVATGLLFFLFLAALWQYMFHMPIESVSEMFTADSVKVFFADIFKPKTTLHLSGYEMGIYFSIFVLMQFWNLFNVKYFRTHHSLIGDIIDLFRNPERVKASYNKYFLLIAAVIIVGQVIIVTFAGSLFNVEPISAEDWGLIILLTSPVLIIPDLYRFISGLRSKQR
;
A
#
# COMPACT_ATOMS: atom_id res chain seq x y z
N ASP A 1 7.93 7.34 -4.45
CA ASP A 1 7.83 7.90 -3.09
C ASP A 1 7.81 9.44 -3.05
N THR A 2 8.53 10.14 -3.94
CA THR A 2 8.55 11.61 -3.97
C THR A 2 7.14 12.20 -4.14
N PHE A 3 6.33 11.66 -5.04
CA PHE A 3 4.94 12.11 -5.23
C PHE A 3 4.10 11.89 -3.97
N ALA A 4 4.24 10.73 -3.31
CA ALA A 4 3.54 10.46 -2.06
C ALA A 4 3.95 11.43 -0.95
N ALA A 5 5.24 11.76 -0.86
CA ALA A 5 5.76 12.74 0.09
C ALA A 5 5.25 14.17 -0.18
N MET A 6 4.91 14.50 -1.42
CA MET A 6 4.28 15.78 -1.78
C MET A 6 2.77 15.81 -1.51
N ALA A 7 2.09 14.64 -1.61
CA ALA A 7 0.65 14.55 -1.40
C ALA A 7 0.25 14.83 0.05
N LEU A 8 0.99 14.27 1.01
CA LEU A 8 0.65 14.33 2.44
C LEU A 8 0.67 15.76 3.02
N PRO A 9 1.70 16.61 2.78
CA PRO A 9 1.72 17.98 3.28
C PRO A 9 0.62 18.87 2.69
N SER A 10 0.03 18.49 1.57
CA SER A 10 -1.07 19.24 0.96
C SER A 10 -2.41 19.06 1.69
N LEU A 11 -2.53 18.04 2.55
CA LEU A 11 -3.75 17.78 3.30
C LEU A 11 -4.00 18.86 4.36
N PRO A 12 -5.25 19.28 4.59
CA PRO A 12 -5.58 20.18 5.66
C PRO A 12 -5.28 19.54 7.03
N PRO A 13 -4.85 20.31 8.02
CA PRO A 13 -4.61 19.79 9.37
C PRO A 13 -5.93 19.30 9.99
N ASP A 14 -5.86 18.20 10.73
CA ASP A 14 -7.00 17.70 11.50
C ASP A 14 -7.31 18.69 12.64
N ARG A 15 -8.58 19.03 12.84
CA ARG A 15 -9.02 19.93 13.92
C ARG A 15 -8.69 19.41 15.32
N SER A 16 -8.53 18.11 15.49
CA SER A 16 -8.11 17.51 16.77
C SER A 16 -6.74 18.01 17.24
N VAL A 17 -5.88 18.41 16.30
CA VAL A 17 -4.54 18.96 16.62
C VAL A 17 -4.65 20.26 17.45
N LEU A 18 -5.73 21.04 17.27
CA LEU A 18 -5.95 22.27 18.03
C LEU A 18 -6.30 22.01 19.50
N SER A 19 -6.75 20.82 19.84
CA SER A 19 -7.07 20.41 21.22
C SER A 19 -5.90 19.70 21.92
N GLU A 20 -4.81 19.41 21.20
CA GLU A 20 -3.61 18.81 21.77
C GLU A 20 -2.76 19.89 22.46
N PRO A 21 -2.08 19.57 23.59
CA PRO A 21 -1.15 20.49 24.21
C PRO A 21 0.04 20.81 23.25
N PRO A 22 0.64 22.00 23.37
CA PRO A 22 1.82 22.34 22.57
C PRO A 22 2.91 21.29 22.70
N ARG A 23 3.53 20.95 21.60
CA ARG A 23 4.62 19.97 21.58
C ARG A 23 5.86 20.54 22.27
N ASP A 24 6.54 19.71 23.07
CA ASP A 24 7.82 20.07 23.64
C ASP A 24 8.84 20.39 22.53
N PRO A 25 9.43 21.61 22.51
CA PRO A 25 10.43 22.02 21.50
C PRO A 25 11.66 21.10 21.44
N ASN A 26 12.00 20.43 22.55
CA ASN A 26 13.14 19.52 22.64
C ASN A 26 12.80 18.06 22.23
N SER A 27 11.52 17.77 21.93
CA SER A 27 11.12 16.44 21.53
C SER A 27 11.55 16.13 20.08
N HIS A 28 12.04 14.91 19.84
CA HIS A 28 12.36 14.46 18.48
C HIS A 28 11.12 14.48 17.57
N ILE A 29 11.30 14.89 16.30
CA ILE A 29 10.23 14.92 15.28
C ILE A 29 9.61 13.52 15.13
N VAL A 30 10.44 12.48 15.10
CA VAL A 30 10.01 11.09 15.06
C VAL A 30 9.97 10.53 16.48
N ASP A 31 8.76 10.37 17.03
CA ASP A 31 8.58 9.75 18.34
C ASP A 31 8.71 8.22 18.27
N ARG A 32 8.81 7.55 19.44
CA ARG A 32 8.96 6.09 19.52
C ARG A 32 7.80 5.33 18.88
N ARG A 33 6.58 5.88 18.93
CA ARG A 33 5.38 5.26 18.35
C ARG A 33 5.44 5.34 16.83
N MET A 34 5.84 6.48 16.29
CA MET A 34 6.03 6.69 14.87
C MET A 34 7.17 5.80 14.33
N MET A 35 8.32 5.78 15.01
CA MET A 35 9.47 4.92 14.64
C MET A 35 9.08 3.45 14.60
N ARG A 36 8.41 2.95 15.65
CA ARG A 36 7.96 1.56 15.69
C ARG A 36 7.05 1.21 14.52
N ARG A 37 6.15 2.11 14.13
CA ARG A 37 5.26 1.90 13.00
C ARG A 37 6.03 1.89 11.68
N ILE A 38 6.96 2.84 11.46
CA ILE A 38 7.80 2.89 10.27
C ILE A 38 8.58 1.58 10.11
N VAL A 39 9.27 1.16 11.17
CA VAL A 39 10.08 -0.06 11.16
C VAL A 39 9.20 -1.31 10.95
N ALA A 40 8.08 -1.42 11.65
CA ALA A 40 7.19 -2.58 11.52
C ALA A 40 6.58 -2.67 10.12
N THR A 41 6.09 -1.55 9.55
CA THR A 41 5.52 -1.54 8.20
C THR A 41 6.61 -1.80 7.15
N GLY A 42 7.78 -1.17 7.27
CA GLY A 42 8.90 -1.37 6.35
C GLY A 42 9.41 -2.81 6.37
N LEU A 43 9.56 -3.40 7.56
CA LEU A 43 9.96 -4.79 7.71
C LEU A 43 8.92 -5.76 7.13
N LEU A 44 7.63 -5.52 7.39
CA LEU A 44 6.54 -6.33 6.82
C LEU A 44 6.58 -6.31 5.28
N PHE A 45 6.72 -5.13 4.69
CA PHE A 45 6.80 -4.98 3.24
C PHE A 45 8.03 -5.66 2.67
N PHE A 46 9.19 -5.46 3.31
CA PHE A 46 10.43 -6.11 2.92
C PHE A 46 10.31 -7.64 2.94
N LEU A 47 9.82 -8.21 4.04
CA LEU A 47 9.67 -9.66 4.16
C LEU A 47 8.66 -10.22 3.15
N PHE A 48 7.56 -9.53 2.91
CA PHE A 48 6.58 -9.94 1.92
C PHE A 48 7.18 -9.93 0.50
N LEU A 49 7.86 -8.84 0.13
CA LEU A 49 8.47 -8.70 -1.20
C LEU A 49 9.65 -9.67 -1.39
N ALA A 50 10.44 -9.92 -0.34
CA ALA A 50 11.50 -10.92 -0.38
C ALA A 50 10.94 -12.34 -0.54
N ALA A 51 9.85 -12.67 0.15
CA ALA A 51 9.18 -13.96 0.00
C ALA A 51 8.56 -14.11 -1.40
N LEU A 52 7.95 -13.06 -1.93
CA LEU A 52 7.39 -13.05 -3.29
C LEU A 52 8.49 -13.23 -4.34
N TRP A 53 9.61 -12.50 -4.19
CA TRP A 53 10.78 -12.63 -5.05
C TRP A 53 11.32 -14.07 -5.05
N GLN A 54 11.48 -14.63 -3.85
CA GLN A 54 11.93 -16.02 -3.68
C GLN A 54 10.93 -17.02 -4.27
N TYR A 55 9.65 -16.77 -4.15
CA TYR A 55 8.60 -17.60 -4.76
C TYR A 55 8.73 -17.63 -6.28
N MET A 56 8.82 -16.46 -6.93
CA MET A 56 8.92 -16.33 -8.39
C MET A 56 10.16 -17.03 -8.96
N PHE A 57 11.28 -17.05 -8.21
CA PHE A 57 12.47 -17.81 -8.64
C PHE A 57 12.29 -19.32 -8.62
N HIS A 58 11.40 -19.84 -7.79
CA HIS A 58 11.16 -21.27 -7.69
C HIS A 58 10.01 -21.73 -8.57
N MET A 59 9.08 -20.85 -8.87
CA MET A 59 7.89 -21.11 -9.66
C MET A 59 7.71 -19.97 -10.66
N PRO A 60 8.20 -20.13 -11.91
CA PRO A 60 7.82 -19.22 -12.97
C PRO A 60 6.30 -19.16 -13.10
N ILE A 61 5.75 -17.96 -13.17
CA ILE A 61 4.32 -17.74 -13.25
C ILE A 61 3.94 -17.07 -14.57
N GLU A 62 2.91 -17.57 -15.21
CA GLU A 62 2.28 -16.96 -16.38
C GLU A 62 1.09 -16.07 -15.99
N SER A 63 0.52 -16.30 -14.79
CA SER A 63 -0.57 -15.51 -14.21
C SER A 63 -0.49 -15.47 -12.69
N VAL A 64 -0.97 -14.36 -12.10
CA VAL A 64 -1.06 -14.21 -10.64
C VAL A 64 -1.96 -15.27 -10.00
N SER A 65 -2.96 -15.79 -10.74
CA SER A 65 -3.86 -16.84 -10.25
C SER A 65 -3.13 -18.13 -9.88
N GLU A 66 -2.03 -18.45 -10.57
CA GLU A 66 -1.23 -19.65 -10.32
C GLU A 66 -0.57 -19.65 -8.94
N MET A 67 -0.28 -18.46 -8.39
CA MET A 67 0.31 -18.31 -7.05
C MET A 67 -0.57 -18.87 -5.93
N PHE A 68 -1.88 -18.99 -6.16
CA PHE A 68 -2.86 -19.43 -5.16
C PHE A 68 -3.23 -20.89 -5.27
N THR A 69 -2.59 -21.67 -6.14
CA THR A 69 -2.85 -23.10 -6.23
C THR A 69 -2.21 -23.85 -5.05
N ALA A 70 -2.86 -24.96 -4.63
CA ALA A 70 -2.38 -25.77 -3.51
C ALA A 70 -0.98 -26.35 -3.78
N ASP A 71 -0.66 -26.66 -5.03
CA ASP A 71 0.62 -27.21 -5.41
C ASP A 71 1.72 -26.15 -5.40
N SER A 72 1.40 -24.93 -5.83
CA SER A 72 2.31 -23.78 -5.75
C SER A 72 2.73 -23.49 -4.31
N VAL A 73 1.80 -23.51 -3.37
CA VAL A 73 2.09 -23.31 -1.94
C VAL A 73 2.98 -24.42 -1.38
N LYS A 74 2.71 -25.69 -1.73
CA LYS A 74 3.57 -26.81 -1.27
C LYS A 74 4.98 -26.71 -1.82
N VAL A 75 5.15 -26.40 -3.11
CA VAL A 75 6.47 -26.26 -3.74
C VAL A 75 7.23 -25.10 -3.12
N PHE A 76 6.57 -23.98 -2.86
CA PHE A 76 7.19 -22.83 -2.18
C PHE A 76 7.83 -23.24 -0.85
N PHE A 77 7.07 -23.92 0.03
CA PHE A 77 7.61 -24.35 1.34
C PHE A 77 8.66 -25.47 1.24
N ALA A 78 8.59 -26.31 0.24
CA ALA A 78 9.55 -27.38 0.03
C ALA A 78 10.91 -26.88 -0.51
N ASP A 79 10.87 -25.83 -1.34
CA ASP A 79 12.02 -25.38 -2.14
C ASP A 79 12.55 -24.01 -1.79
N ILE A 80 11.92 -23.27 -0.88
CA ILE A 80 12.27 -21.88 -0.53
C ILE A 80 13.75 -21.69 -0.14
N PHE A 81 14.38 -22.71 0.44
CA PHE A 81 15.78 -22.66 0.86
C PHE A 81 16.74 -23.34 -0.10
N LYS A 82 16.25 -23.92 -1.21
CA LYS A 82 17.12 -24.56 -2.20
C LYS A 82 17.76 -23.50 -3.11
N PRO A 83 19.09 -23.57 -3.33
CA PRO A 83 19.74 -22.64 -4.26
C PRO A 83 19.25 -22.89 -5.68
N LYS A 84 18.93 -21.82 -6.42
CA LYS A 84 18.64 -21.87 -7.86
C LYS A 84 19.83 -21.46 -8.69
N THR A 85 19.92 -22.05 -9.87
CA THR A 85 21.00 -21.80 -10.83
C THR A 85 20.74 -20.60 -11.74
N THR A 86 19.51 -20.15 -11.88
CA THR A 86 19.12 -19.01 -12.70
C THR A 86 18.33 -17.99 -11.88
N LEU A 87 18.84 -16.75 -11.82
CA LEU A 87 18.31 -15.65 -11.05
C LEU A 87 17.65 -14.57 -11.95
N HIS A 88 16.99 -14.98 -13.03
CA HIS A 88 16.33 -14.06 -13.94
C HIS A 88 14.83 -14.29 -13.92
N LEU A 89 14.09 -13.25 -13.58
CA LEU A 89 12.64 -13.19 -13.76
C LEU A 89 12.33 -12.78 -15.19
N SER A 90 11.22 -13.30 -15.73
CA SER A 90 10.68 -12.84 -17.01
C SER A 90 10.22 -11.38 -16.91
N GLY A 91 10.05 -10.71 -18.05
CA GLY A 91 9.51 -9.35 -18.10
C GLY A 91 8.10 -9.26 -17.49
N TYR A 92 7.30 -10.31 -17.65
CA TYR A 92 5.97 -10.41 -17.08
C TYR A 92 5.98 -10.50 -15.55
N GLU A 93 6.82 -11.39 -14.99
CA GLU A 93 7.01 -11.53 -13.55
C GLU A 93 7.55 -10.25 -12.91
N MET A 94 8.50 -9.57 -13.59
CA MET A 94 8.98 -8.26 -13.15
C MET A 94 7.88 -7.21 -13.17
N GLY A 95 6.99 -7.24 -14.16
CA GLY A 95 5.81 -6.37 -14.23
C GLY A 95 4.88 -6.60 -13.04
N ILE A 96 4.56 -7.85 -12.71
CA ILE A 96 3.75 -8.23 -11.55
C ILE A 96 4.42 -7.76 -10.26
N TYR A 97 5.69 -8.10 -10.04
CA TYR A 97 6.44 -7.74 -8.84
C TYR A 97 6.48 -6.22 -8.62
N PHE A 98 6.80 -5.48 -9.67
CA PHE A 98 6.85 -4.02 -9.63
C PHE A 98 5.48 -3.40 -9.34
N SER A 99 4.40 -3.96 -9.92
CA SER A 99 3.04 -3.48 -9.69
C SER A 99 2.56 -3.76 -8.26
N ILE A 100 2.87 -4.92 -7.72
CA ILE A 100 2.60 -5.26 -6.31
C ILE A 100 3.33 -4.27 -5.39
N PHE A 101 4.63 -4.02 -5.63
CA PHE A 101 5.41 -3.07 -4.85
C PHE A 101 4.78 -1.66 -4.86
N VAL A 102 4.43 -1.14 -6.03
CA VAL A 102 3.86 0.21 -6.15
C VAL A 102 2.47 0.29 -5.52
N LEU A 103 1.62 -0.73 -5.70
CA LEU A 103 0.29 -0.75 -5.09
C LEU A 103 0.34 -0.87 -3.56
N MET A 104 1.27 -1.62 -2.99
CA MET A 104 1.49 -1.65 -1.54
C MET A 104 1.83 -0.25 -1.01
N GLN A 105 2.72 0.48 -1.69
CA GLN A 105 3.05 1.87 -1.32
C GLN A 105 1.85 2.81 -1.50
N PHE A 106 1.08 2.62 -2.56
CA PHE A 106 -0.13 3.38 -2.81
C PHE A 106 -1.17 3.20 -1.69
N TRP A 107 -1.43 1.96 -1.27
CA TRP A 107 -2.33 1.69 -0.14
C TRP A 107 -1.79 2.26 1.17
N ASN A 108 -0.47 2.19 1.36
CA ASN A 108 0.17 2.75 2.55
C ASN A 108 0.08 4.29 2.60
N LEU A 109 0.00 4.98 1.47
CA LEU A 109 -0.24 6.43 1.41
C LEU A 109 -1.53 6.81 2.16
N PHE A 110 -2.62 6.05 1.96
CA PHE A 110 -3.87 6.26 2.69
C PHE A 110 -3.72 5.92 4.18
N ASN A 111 -2.96 4.88 4.53
CA ASN A 111 -2.69 4.57 5.92
C ASN A 111 -1.95 5.69 6.66
N VAL A 112 -1.04 6.38 5.97
CA VAL A 112 -0.30 7.52 6.53
C VAL A 112 -1.22 8.73 6.66
N LYS A 113 -2.13 8.99 5.70
CA LYS A 113 -3.14 10.05 5.81
C LYS A 113 -3.93 9.95 7.11
N TYR A 114 -4.33 8.75 7.52
CA TYR A 114 -5.10 8.52 8.74
C TYR A 114 -4.25 8.26 9.99
N PHE A 115 -2.93 8.52 9.91
CA PHE A 115 -2.06 8.34 11.05
C PHE A 115 -2.36 9.38 12.15
N ARG A 116 -2.57 8.90 13.39
CA ARG A 116 -2.94 9.71 14.56
C ARG A 116 -4.29 10.43 14.44
N THR A 117 -5.13 10.06 13.50
CA THR A 117 -6.50 10.55 13.43
C THR A 117 -7.47 9.50 13.97
N HIS A 118 -8.66 9.93 14.40
CA HIS A 118 -9.77 9.04 14.75
C HIS A 118 -10.64 8.70 13.53
N HIS A 119 -10.19 9.07 12.33
CA HIS A 119 -10.88 8.83 11.07
C HIS A 119 -10.37 7.56 10.40
N SER A 120 -11.17 7.01 9.50
CA SER A 120 -10.86 5.86 8.67
C SER A 120 -11.43 6.07 7.27
N LEU A 121 -10.88 5.42 6.27
CA LEU A 121 -11.40 5.46 4.90
C LEU A 121 -12.84 4.93 4.86
N ILE A 122 -13.11 3.82 5.55
CA ILE A 122 -14.46 3.25 5.67
C ILE A 122 -15.42 4.28 6.29
N GLY A 123 -15.01 4.99 7.33
CA GLY A 123 -15.78 6.06 7.95
C GLY A 123 -16.04 7.21 6.97
N ASP A 124 -15.04 7.64 6.22
CA ASP A 124 -15.17 8.70 5.21
C ASP A 124 -16.09 8.28 4.05
N ILE A 125 -16.05 7.01 3.62
CA ILE A 125 -16.98 6.49 2.60
C ILE A 125 -18.44 6.54 3.12
N ILE A 126 -18.67 6.15 4.37
CA ILE A 126 -20.01 6.24 4.98
C ILE A 126 -20.44 7.71 5.11
N ASP A 127 -19.54 8.58 5.55
CA ASP A 127 -19.79 10.00 5.71
C ASP A 127 -20.00 10.71 4.36
N LEU A 128 -19.49 10.18 3.24
CA LEU A 128 -19.74 10.71 1.90
C LEU A 128 -21.24 10.74 1.57
N PHE A 129 -22.01 9.76 2.08
CA PHE A 129 -23.47 9.71 1.92
C PHE A 129 -24.23 10.52 2.97
N ARG A 130 -23.62 10.79 4.14
CA ARG A 130 -24.26 11.49 5.26
C ARG A 130 -23.89 12.98 5.33
N ASN A 131 -22.61 13.29 5.13
CA ASN A 131 -22.02 14.63 5.25
C ASN A 131 -20.95 14.85 4.17
N PRO A 132 -21.32 14.97 2.87
CA PRO A 132 -20.36 15.03 1.76
C PRO A 132 -19.40 16.21 1.86
N GLU A 133 -19.82 17.35 2.41
CA GLU A 133 -18.96 18.53 2.55
C GLU A 133 -17.81 18.32 3.53
N ARG A 134 -18.02 17.53 4.59
CA ARG A 134 -16.96 17.15 5.53
C ARG A 134 -15.89 16.31 4.84
N VAL A 135 -16.31 15.33 4.05
CA VAL A 135 -15.38 14.42 3.34
C VAL A 135 -14.62 15.21 2.28
N LYS A 136 -15.29 16.07 1.52
CA LYS A 136 -14.64 16.96 0.53
C LYS A 136 -13.59 17.87 1.19
N ALA A 137 -13.87 18.39 2.38
CA ALA A 137 -12.90 19.20 3.14
C ALA A 137 -11.70 18.38 3.63
N SER A 138 -11.85 17.09 3.89
CA SER A 138 -10.78 16.17 4.32
C SER A 138 -9.85 15.74 3.18
N TYR A 139 -10.30 15.83 1.93
CA TYR A 139 -9.53 15.47 0.74
C TYR A 139 -9.20 16.70 -0.08
N ASN A 140 -7.91 17.03 -0.17
CA ASN A 140 -7.45 18.07 -1.08
C ASN A 140 -7.38 17.52 -2.51
N LYS A 141 -7.73 18.37 -3.50
CA LYS A 141 -7.59 18.07 -4.93
C LYS A 141 -6.16 17.63 -5.32
N TYR A 142 -5.15 18.18 -4.67
CA TYR A 142 -3.75 17.82 -4.92
C TYR A 142 -3.42 16.41 -4.44
N PHE A 143 -3.93 15.98 -3.29
CA PHE A 143 -3.78 14.62 -2.82
C PHE A 143 -4.39 13.62 -3.80
N LEU A 144 -5.62 13.87 -4.26
CA LEU A 144 -6.31 13.01 -5.22
C LEU A 144 -5.60 13.01 -6.58
N LEU A 145 -5.12 14.17 -7.05
CA LEU A 145 -4.34 14.28 -8.28
C LEU A 145 -3.07 13.43 -8.22
N ILE A 146 -2.31 13.54 -7.12
CA ILE A 146 -1.08 12.77 -6.95
C ILE A 146 -1.38 11.27 -6.84
N ALA A 147 -2.43 10.88 -6.12
CA ALA A 147 -2.87 9.49 -6.06
C ALA A 147 -3.23 8.95 -7.47
N ALA A 148 -3.94 9.74 -8.27
CA ALA A 148 -4.25 9.39 -9.66
C ALA A 148 -2.99 9.29 -10.53
N VAL A 149 -2.04 10.22 -10.39
CA VAL A 149 -0.76 10.20 -11.12
C VAL A 149 0.04 8.93 -10.79
N ILE A 150 0.06 8.49 -9.54
CA ILE A 150 0.75 7.25 -9.14
C ILE A 150 0.14 6.05 -9.87
N ILE A 151 -1.19 5.89 -9.85
CA ILE A 151 -1.86 4.74 -10.47
C ILE A 151 -1.75 4.78 -11.99
N VAL A 152 -2.08 5.93 -12.60
CA VAL A 152 -1.99 6.09 -14.06
C VAL A 152 -0.55 5.93 -14.54
N GLY A 153 0.41 6.52 -13.83
CA GLY A 153 1.83 6.37 -14.13
C GLY A 153 2.29 4.92 -14.06
N GLN A 154 1.84 4.16 -13.06
CA GLN A 154 2.14 2.73 -12.95
C GLN A 154 1.62 1.93 -14.15
N VAL A 155 0.36 2.15 -14.53
CA VAL A 155 -0.23 1.47 -15.70
C VAL A 155 0.54 1.85 -16.98
N ILE A 156 0.86 3.14 -17.16
CA ILE A 156 1.64 3.60 -18.33
C ILE A 156 3.01 2.95 -18.37
N ILE A 157 3.74 2.92 -17.26
CA ILE A 157 5.08 2.34 -17.18
C ILE A 157 5.04 0.86 -17.56
N VAL A 158 4.15 0.09 -16.94
CA VAL A 158 4.07 -1.37 -17.19
C VAL A 158 3.59 -1.67 -18.61
N THR A 159 2.70 -0.85 -19.18
CA THR A 159 2.12 -1.12 -20.51
C THR A 159 3.03 -0.63 -21.65
N PHE A 160 3.66 0.53 -21.51
CA PHE A 160 4.33 1.21 -22.63
C PHE A 160 5.84 1.39 -22.45
N ALA A 161 6.37 1.31 -21.24
CA ALA A 161 7.78 1.55 -20.97
C ALA A 161 8.57 0.25 -20.70
N GLY A 162 8.10 -0.88 -21.21
CA GLY A 162 8.67 -2.20 -20.99
C GLY A 162 10.15 -2.30 -21.30
N SER A 163 10.59 -1.71 -22.41
CA SER A 163 12.01 -1.71 -22.83
C SER A 163 12.94 -0.97 -21.86
N LEU A 164 12.43 0.03 -21.13
CA LEU A 164 13.21 0.82 -20.17
C LEU A 164 13.32 0.14 -18.81
N PHE A 165 12.27 -0.59 -18.40
CA PHE A 165 12.15 -1.18 -17.06
C PHE A 165 12.23 -2.71 -17.07
N ASN A 166 12.46 -3.32 -18.24
CA ASN A 166 12.47 -4.77 -18.42
C ASN A 166 11.20 -5.44 -17.88
N VAL A 167 10.05 -4.84 -18.17
CA VAL A 167 8.72 -5.33 -17.79
C VAL A 167 7.88 -5.60 -19.03
N GLU A 168 6.92 -6.51 -18.93
CA GLU A 168 5.94 -6.79 -19.96
C GLU A 168 4.53 -6.38 -19.49
N PRO A 169 3.61 -6.05 -20.43
CA PRO A 169 2.25 -5.68 -20.12
C PRO A 169 1.53 -6.78 -19.33
N ILE A 170 0.85 -6.40 -18.25
CA ILE A 170 0.09 -7.29 -17.39
C ILE A 170 -1.35 -7.39 -17.92
N SER A 171 -1.95 -8.59 -17.85
CA SER A 171 -3.34 -8.83 -18.21
C SER A 171 -4.30 -8.04 -17.29
N ALA A 172 -5.50 -7.72 -17.79
CA ALA A 172 -6.53 -7.06 -16.97
C ALA A 172 -6.97 -7.92 -15.77
N GLU A 173 -6.98 -9.25 -15.94
CA GLU A 173 -7.29 -10.20 -14.88
C GLU A 173 -6.25 -10.13 -13.76
N ASP A 174 -4.96 -10.17 -14.12
CA ASP A 174 -3.88 -10.08 -13.13
C ASP A 174 -3.81 -8.71 -12.45
N TRP A 175 -4.15 -7.62 -13.13
CA TRP A 175 -4.32 -6.32 -12.47
C TRP A 175 -5.38 -6.39 -11.36
N GLY A 176 -6.53 -7.05 -11.64
CA GLY A 176 -7.56 -7.26 -10.63
C GLY A 176 -7.06 -8.08 -9.43
N LEU A 177 -6.33 -9.16 -9.70
CA LEU A 177 -5.75 -10.02 -8.66
C LEU A 177 -4.67 -9.30 -7.84
N ILE A 178 -3.81 -8.50 -8.46
CA ILE A 178 -2.79 -7.68 -7.78
C ILE A 178 -3.46 -6.65 -6.86
N ILE A 179 -4.50 -5.97 -7.31
CA ILE A 179 -5.27 -5.04 -6.49
C ILE A 179 -5.87 -5.77 -5.29
N LEU A 180 -6.47 -6.94 -5.50
CA LEU A 180 -7.06 -7.74 -4.42
C LEU A 180 -5.99 -8.23 -3.43
N LEU A 181 -4.86 -8.75 -3.92
CA LEU A 181 -3.73 -9.24 -3.12
C LEU A 181 -3.12 -8.15 -2.24
N THR A 182 -3.01 -6.93 -2.76
CA THR A 182 -2.37 -5.81 -2.07
C THR A 182 -3.35 -5.02 -1.19
N SER A 183 -4.66 -5.11 -1.43
CA SER A 183 -5.69 -4.38 -0.69
C SER A 183 -5.69 -4.61 0.84
N PRO A 184 -5.28 -5.75 1.41
CA PRO A 184 -5.18 -5.95 2.85
C PRO A 184 -4.25 -4.94 3.54
N VAL A 185 -3.26 -4.40 2.83
CA VAL A 185 -2.38 -3.33 3.34
C VAL A 185 -3.20 -2.11 3.80
N LEU A 186 -4.27 -1.77 3.09
CA LEU A 186 -5.18 -0.70 3.45
C LEU A 186 -6.30 -1.19 4.38
N ILE A 187 -6.96 -2.29 4.01
CA ILE A 187 -8.21 -2.74 4.64
C ILE A 187 -7.99 -3.11 6.12
N ILE A 188 -6.93 -3.85 6.44
CA ILE A 188 -6.70 -4.33 7.81
C ILE A 188 -6.47 -3.16 8.80
N PRO A 189 -5.55 -2.21 8.56
CA PRO A 189 -5.38 -1.08 9.44
C PRO A 189 -6.60 -0.16 9.48
N ASP A 190 -7.33 -0.03 8.38
CA ASP A 190 -8.49 0.85 8.30
C ASP A 190 -9.68 0.29 9.09
N LEU A 191 -9.93 -1.01 8.98
CA LEU A 191 -10.95 -1.70 9.77
C LEU A 191 -10.66 -1.59 11.27
N TYR A 192 -9.39 -1.74 11.67
CA TYR A 192 -8.98 -1.55 13.06
C TYR A 192 -9.29 -0.12 13.56
N ARG A 193 -8.97 0.91 12.75
CA ARG A 193 -9.28 2.32 13.07
C ARG A 193 -10.78 2.55 13.17
N PHE A 194 -11.54 2.04 12.22
CA PHE A 194 -13.00 2.16 12.20
C PHE A 194 -13.64 1.59 13.47
N ILE A 195 -13.29 0.35 13.85
CA ILE A 195 -13.80 -0.31 15.06
C ILE A 195 -13.37 0.45 16.32
N SER A 196 -12.12 0.91 16.39
CA SER A 196 -11.61 1.69 17.52
C SER A 196 -12.33 3.03 17.66
N GLY A 197 -12.65 3.69 16.54
CA GLY A 197 -13.41 4.94 16.50
C GLY A 197 -14.86 4.77 16.99
N LEU A 198 -15.50 3.65 16.69
CA LEU A 198 -16.84 3.34 17.21
C LEU A 198 -16.84 3.17 18.73
N ARG A 199 -15.83 2.49 19.28
CA ARG A 199 -15.69 2.30 20.74
C ARG A 199 -15.43 3.60 21.51
N SER A 200 -14.73 4.55 20.90
CA SER A 200 -14.44 5.84 21.55
C SER A 200 -15.67 6.78 21.61
N LYS A 201 -16.63 6.61 20.69
CA LYS A 201 -17.89 7.39 20.70
C LYS A 201 -18.94 6.88 21.70
N GLN A 202 -18.74 5.69 22.24
CA GLN A 202 -19.65 5.08 23.23
C GLN A 202 -19.23 5.32 24.69
N ARG A 203 -18.07 5.94 24.90
CA ARG A 203 -17.58 6.38 26.21
C ARG A 203 -17.67 7.90 26.34
#